data_25707eb9239a3ee68c14c88366249cae
#
_entry.id   25707eb9239a3ee68c14c88366249cae
#
_cell.length_a   1.000
_cell.length_b   1.000
_cell.length_c   1.000
_cell.angle_alpha   90.00
_cell.angle_beta   90.00
_cell.angle_gamma   90.00
#
_symmetry.space_group_name_H-M   'P 1'
#
loop_
_entity.id
_entity.type
_entity.pdbx_description
1 polymer ?
#
loop_
_entity_poly.entity_id
_entity_poly.type
_entity_poly.pdbx_seq_one_letter_code
_entity_poly.pdbx_strand_id
1 'polypeptide(L)'
;MSSRRFINKPRKYHSMDLTPLIDVVFLLLIFFMVATNFSKFSSMDIKVPKSNVENKNTTIETIEVLLNSKKILNIRITTNGFVENQEVVENNLNQKITDLLKVSNNKNIILIADEVLDYGYIIKVMSILKEAGVEGISLKTEN
;
A
#
# COMPACT_ATOMS: atom_id res chain seq x y z
N MET A 1 40.29 54.50 58.76
CA MET A 1 39.48 54.56 57.53
C MET A 1 39.46 53.18 56.90
N SER A 2 38.35 52.47 57.03
CA SER A 2 38.23 51.08 56.56
C SER A 2 37.56 51.08 55.19
N SER A 3 38.31 50.80 54.16
CA SER A 3 37.79 50.67 52.78
C SER A 3 37.13 49.28 52.63
N ARG A 4 35.80 49.23 52.63
CA ARG A 4 35.07 48.04 52.28
C ARG A 4 35.16 47.78 50.77
N ARG A 5 35.96 46.79 50.37
CA ARG A 5 35.99 46.26 49.01
C ARG A 5 34.68 45.48 48.75
N PHE A 6 33.82 46.01 47.91
CA PHE A 6 32.70 45.31 47.38
C PHE A 6 33.20 44.25 46.42
N ILE A 7 33.20 42.98 46.81
CA ILE A 7 33.50 41.86 45.92
C ILE A 7 32.25 41.61 45.06
N ASN A 8 32.29 42.09 43.82
CA ASN A 8 31.27 41.72 42.83
C ASN A 8 31.39 40.20 42.57
N LYS A 9 30.45 39.43 43.06
CA LYS A 9 30.32 38.00 42.68
C LYS A 9 29.87 37.98 41.22
N PRO A 10 30.57 37.23 40.34
CA PRO A 10 30.13 37.08 38.96
C PRO A 10 28.78 36.37 38.97
N ARG A 11 27.77 36.92 38.30
CA ARG A 11 26.52 36.25 38.05
C ARG A 11 26.78 35.02 37.16
N LYS A 12 26.59 33.83 37.69
CA LYS A 12 26.58 32.61 36.92
C LYS A 12 25.37 32.68 35.95
N TYR A 13 25.65 32.92 34.70
CA TYR A 13 24.67 32.73 33.64
C TYR A 13 24.37 31.23 33.59
N HIS A 14 23.18 30.82 34.03
CA HIS A 14 22.68 29.50 33.74
C HIS A 14 22.38 29.47 32.27
N SER A 15 23.30 28.94 31.47
CA SER A 15 23.00 28.54 30.12
C SER A 15 21.92 27.46 30.22
N MET A 16 20.75 27.70 29.62
CA MET A 16 19.76 26.64 29.49
C MET A 16 20.39 25.48 28.72
N ASP A 17 20.48 24.34 29.36
CA ASP A 17 20.93 23.12 28.71
C ASP A 17 19.82 22.65 27.78
N LEU A 18 20.03 22.76 26.47
CA LEU A 18 19.08 22.34 25.44
C LEU A 18 19.19 20.84 25.12
N THR A 19 20.14 20.13 25.75
CA THR A 19 20.39 18.71 25.50
C THR A 19 19.13 17.84 25.67
N PRO A 20 18.32 18.00 26.74
CA PRO A 20 17.09 17.23 26.90
C PRO A 20 16.04 17.49 25.82
N LEU A 21 15.98 18.73 25.33
CA LEU A 21 15.05 19.09 24.25
C LEU A 21 15.43 18.43 22.94
N ILE A 22 16.73 18.43 22.59
CA ILE A 22 17.25 17.81 21.38
C ILE A 22 17.00 16.30 21.43
N ASP A 23 17.17 15.65 22.58
CA ASP A 23 16.94 14.21 22.75
C ASP A 23 15.48 13.83 22.47
N VAL A 24 14.54 14.59 23.02
CA VAL A 24 13.10 14.35 22.79
C VAL A 24 12.75 14.52 21.31
N VAL A 25 13.26 15.56 20.64
CA VAL A 25 13.02 15.80 19.21
C VAL A 25 13.63 14.67 18.37
N PHE A 26 14.82 14.21 18.72
CA PHE A 26 15.48 13.11 18.02
C PHE A 26 14.72 11.79 18.15
N LEU A 27 14.21 11.47 19.35
CA LEU A 27 13.38 10.29 19.58
C LEU A 27 12.07 10.35 18.77
N LEU A 28 11.44 11.52 18.69
CA LEU A 28 10.25 11.70 17.85
C LEU A 28 10.55 11.49 16.39
N LEU A 29 11.68 11.99 15.88
CA LEU A 29 12.09 11.79 14.50
C LEU A 29 12.33 10.31 14.18
N ILE A 30 13.01 9.58 15.05
CA ILE A 30 13.23 8.13 14.89
C ILE A 30 11.88 7.40 14.94
N PHE A 31 11.00 7.76 15.86
CA PHE A 31 9.67 7.16 15.96
C PHE A 31 8.87 7.35 14.67
N PHE A 32 8.82 8.56 14.12
CA PHE A 32 8.15 8.80 12.84
C PHE A 32 8.82 8.06 11.69
N MET A 33 10.16 8.01 11.66
CA MET A 33 10.88 7.26 10.64
C MET A 33 10.52 5.77 10.65
N VAL A 34 10.42 5.16 11.82
CA VAL A 34 10.03 3.76 11.97
C VAL A 34 8.54 3.58 11.67
N ALA A 35 7.68 4.49 12.15
CA ALA A 35 6.24 4.42 11.94
C ALA A 35 5.84 4.50 10.46
N THR A 36 6.57 5.27 9.64
CA THR A 36 6.29 5.36 8.19
C THR A 36 6.64 4.09 7.42
N ASN A 37 7.49 3.23 7.96
CA ASN A 37 7.85 1.96 7.30
C ASN A 37 6.79 0.86 7.49
N PHE A 38 5.78 1.04 8.34
CA PHE A 38 4.72 0.06 8.54
C PHE A 38 3.73 -0.07 7.36
N SER A 39 3.77 0.85 6.40
CA SER A 39 2.87 0.82 5.23
C SER A 39 3.23 -0.24 4.19
N LYS A 40 4.33 -0.96 4.35
CA LYS A 40 4.73 -2.08 3.48
C LYS A 40 4.52 -3.44 4.14
N PHE A 41 3.43 -3.61 4.89
CA PHE A 41 2.95 -4.97 5.11
C PHE A 41 2.33 -5.46 3.81
N SER A 42 3.18 -6.00 2.95
CA SER A 42 2.76 -6.97 1.94
C SER A 42 1.92 -8.02 2.67
N SER A 43 0.67 -8.12 2.27
CA SER A 43 -0.23 -9.16 2.71
C SER A 43 0.51 -10.49 2.74
N MET A 44 0.67 -11.07 3.93
CA MET A 44 1.12 -12.43 4.09
C MET A 44 0.27 -13.31 3.18
N ASP A 45 0.92 -14.10 2.32
CA ASP A 45 0.31 -15.23 1.64
C ASP A 45 -0.18 -16.23 2.70
N ILE A 46 -1.36 -15.98 3.23
CA ILE A 46 -2.08 -16.99 3.97
C ILE A 46 -2.62 -17.95 2.93
N LYS A 47 -1.90 -19.06 2.69
CA LYS A 47 -2.43 -20.20 1.97
C LYS A 47 -3.58 -20.75 2.81
N VAL A 48 -4.79 -20.24 2.52
CA VAL A 48 -5.99 -20.83 3.08
C VAL A 48 -6.14 -22.24 2.48
N PRO A 49 -6.22 -23.31 3.30
CA PRO A 49 -6.47 -24.63 2.78
C PRO A 49 -7.80 -24.61 2.05
N LYS A 50 -7.86 -25.21 0.85
CA LYS A 50 -9.07 -25.41 0.07
C LYS A 50 -10.04 -26.26 0.89
N SER A 51 -10.91 -25.62 1.67
CA SER A 51 -12.07 -26.30 2.19
C SER A 51 -13.10 -26.33 1.05
N ASN A 52 -13.44 -27.53 0.59
CA ASN A 52 -14.62 -27.76 -0.23
C ASN A 52 -15.84 -27.31 0.60
N VAL A 53 -16.30 -26.11 0.38
CA VAL A 53 -17.60 -25.67 0.85
C VAL A 53 -18.47 -25.52 -0.38
N GLU A 54 -19.34 -26.51 -0.53
CA GLU A 54 -20.45 -26.50 -1.47
C GLU A 54 -21.31 -25.26 -1.27
N ASN A 55 -21.68 -24.62 -2.39
CA ASN A 55 -22.82 -23.75 -2.59
C ASN A 55 -23.18 -22.77 -1.45
N LYS A 56 -22.48 -21.66 -1.40
CA LYS A 56 -23.08 -20.37 -0.98
C LYS A 56 -22.85 -19.38 -2.11
N ASN A 57 -23.89 -18.60 -2.43
CA ASN A 57 -23.85 -17.51 -3.40
C ASN A 57 -22.63 -16.61 -3.13
N THR A 58 -21.50 -16.99 -3.69
CA THR A 58 -20.24 -16.25 -3.58
C THR A 58 -20.33 -15.08 -4.52
N THR A 59 -20.76 -13.93 -3.99
CA THR A 59 -20.79 -12.70 -4.77
C THR A 59 -19.41 -12.06 -4.68
N ILE A 60 -18.74 -11.92 -5.81
CA ILE A 60 -17.48 -11.18 -5.90
C ILE A 60 -17.79 -9.69 -5.71
N GLU A 61 -17.22 -9.09 -4.68
CA GLU A 61 -17.40 -7.68 -4.32
C GLU A 61 -16.48 -6.76 -5.13
N THR A 62 -15.20 -7.14 -5.24
CA THR A 62 -14.20 -6.32 -5.90
C THR A 62 -13.19 -7.20 -6.62
N ILE A 63 -12.83 -6.78 -7.84
CA ILE A 63 -11.74 -7.36 -8.61
C ILE A 63 -10.68 -6.27 -8.82
N GLU A 64 -9.48 -6.51 -8.36
CA GLU A 64 -8.34 -5.63 -8.54
C GLU A 64 -7.27 -6.34 -9.37
N VAL A 65 -6.70 -5.64 -10.34
CA VAL A 65 -5.58 -6.11 -11.15
C VAL A 65 -4.35 -5.29 -10.76
N LEU A 66 -3.33 -5.95 -10.24
CA LEU A 66 -2.10 -5.32 -9.78
C LEU A 66 -0.97 -5.58 -10.81
N LEU A 67 -0.30 -4.51 -11.19
CA LEU A 67 0.86 -4.50 -12.07
C LEU A 67 2.07 -4.01 -11.31
N ASN A 68 3.04 -4.86 -11.07
CA ASN A 68 4.30 -4.42 -10.46
C ASN A 68 5.31 -3.94 -11.51
N SER A 69 6.40 -3.31 -11.02
CA SER A 69 7.50 -2.81 -11.86
C SER A 69 8.16 -3.87 -12.76
N LYS A 70 8.05 -5.15 -12.40
CA LYS A 70 8.57 -6.29 -13.19
C LYS A 70 7.59 -6.83 -14.21
N LYS A 71 6.46 -6.13 -14.45
CA LYS A 71 5.37 -6.54 -15.34
C LYS A 71 4.70 -7.87 -14.93
N ILE A 72 4.73 -8.19 -13.63
CA ILE A 72 4.00 -9.32 -13.09
C ILE A 72 2.57 -8.86 -12.80
N LEU A 73 1.61 -9.65 -13.29
CA LEU A 73 0.19 -9.42 -13.12
C LEU A 73 -0.34 -10.27 -11.96
N ASN A 74 -0.98 -9.62 -11.00
CA ASN A 74 -1.70 -10.30 -9.92
C ASN A 74 -3.16 -9.87 -9.96
N ILE A 75 -4.08 -10.81 -9.79
CA ILE A 75 -5.49 -10.53 -9.60
C ILE A 75 -5.82 -10.73 -8.13
N ARG A 76 -6.38 -9.70 -7.52
CA ARG A 76 -6.91 -9.73 -6.17
C ARG A 76 -8.43 -9.73 -6.23
N ILE A 77 -9.03 -10.73 -5.63
CA ILE A 77 -10.48 -10.92 -5.60
C ILE A 77 -10.94 -10.82 -4.17
N THR A 78 -11.91 -9.94 -3.91
CA THR A 78 -12.54 -9.84 -2.59
C THR A 78 -13.93 -10.44 -2.67
N THR A 79 -14.19 -11.42 -1.81
CA THR A 79 -15.48 -12.14 -1.75
C THR A 79 -15.88 -12.29 -0.29
N ASN A 80 -16.98 -11.70 0.13
CA ASN A 80 -17.48 -11.75 1.51
C ASN A 80 -16.41 -11.37 2.57
N GLY A 81 -15.58 -10.37 2.25
CA GLY A 81 -14.48 -9.91 3.11
C GLY A 81 -13.22 -10.78 3.08
N PHE A 82 -13.21 -11.88 2.33
CA PHE A 82 -12.01 -12.69 2.09
C PHE A 82 -11.28 -12.20 0.84
N VAL A 83 -9.96 -12.11 0.93
CA VAL A 83 -9.09 -11.64 -0.16
C VAL A 83 -8.28 -12.81 -0.69
N GLU A 84 -8.43 -13.10 -1.97
CA GLU A 84 -7.63 -14.08 -2.69
C GLU A 84 -6.73 -13.37 -3.70
N ASN A 85 -5.44 -13.68 -3.69
CA ASN A 85 -4.47 -13.17 -4.66
C ASN A 85 -4.02 -14.30 -5.58
N GLN A 86 -4.01 -14.05 -6.88
CA GLN A 86 -3.56 -15.00 -7.89
C GLN A 86 -2.65 -14.32 -8.90
N GLU A 87 -1.44 -14.86 -9.08
CA GLU A 87 -0.57 -14.45 -10.17
C GLU A 87 -1.10 -14.98 -11.51
N VAL A 88 -1.10 -14.14 -12.52
CA VAL A 88 -1.65 -14.46 -13.84
C VAL A 88 -0.66 -14.04 -14.93
N VAL A 89 -0.46 -14.92 -15.91
CA VAL A 89 0.31 -14.59 -17.10
C VAL A 89 -0.55 -13.75 -18.05
N GLU A 90 0.05 -12.76 -18.72
CA GLU A 90 -0.64 -11.83 -19.64
C GLU A 90 -1.56 -12.53 -20.63
N ASN A 91 -1.10 -13.66 -21.22
CA ASN A 91 -1.87 -14.42 -22.21
C ASN A 91 -3.17 -15.02 -21.65
N ASN A 92 -3.22 -15.28 -20.35
CA ASN A 92 -4.38 -15.87 -19.69
C ASN A 92 -5.27 -14.83 -19.02
N LEU A 93 -4.85 -13.56 -19.00
CA LEU A 93 -5.55 -12.48 -18.32
C LEU A 93 -6.97 -12.31 -18.84
N ASN A 94 -7.15 -12.25 -20.15
CA ASN A 94 -8.46 -12.08 -20.80
C ASN A 94 -9.44 -13.18 -20.35
N GLN A 95 -9.03 -14.44 -20.49
CA GLN A 95 -9.89 -15.58 -20.13
C GLN A 95 -10.21 -15.59 -18.64
N LYS A 96 -9.23 -15.32 -17.80
CA LYS A 96 -9.41 -15.30 -16.34
C LYS A 96 -10.40 -14.21 -15.91
N ILE A 97 -10.26 -13.00 -16.45
CA ILE A 97 -11.17 -11.90 -16.17
C ILE A 97 -12.58 -12.21 -16.70
N THR A 98 -12.69 -12.75 -17.90
CA THR A 98 -14.00 -13.15 -18.45
C THR A 98 -14.72 -14.14 -17.55
N ASP A 99 -14.02 -15.13 -16.99
CA ASP A 99 -14.60 -16.11 -16.10
C ASP A 99 -15.01 -15.50 -14.75
N LEU A 100 -14.22 -14.58 -14.21
CA LEU A 100 -14.56 -13.84 -12.99
C LEU A 100 -15.79 -12.95 -13.18
N LEU A 101 -15.92 -12.28 -14.32
CA LEU A 101 -17.05 -11.41 -14.63
C LEU A 101 -18.37 -12.18 -14.81
N LYS A 102 -18.34 -13.46 -15.17
CA LYS A 102 -19.54 -14.32 -15.22
C LYS A 102 -20.16 -14.55 -13.83
N VAL A 103 -19.33 -14.56 -12.79
CA VAL A 103 -19.73 -14.81 -11.40
C VAL A 103 -19.93 -13.50 -10.62
N SER A 104 -19.33 -12.41 -11.10
CA SER A 104 -19.39 -11.10 -10.47
C SER A 104 -20.64 -10.32 -10.91
N ASN A 105 -21.32 -9.71 -9.97
CA ASN A 105 -22.38 -8.73 -10.27
C ASN A 105 -21.81 -7.35 -10.67
N ASN A 106 -20.55 -7.10 -10.35
CA ASN A 106 -19.87 -5.84 -10.65
C ASN A 106 -18.85 -6.06 -11.78
N LYS A 107 -19.04 -5.36 -12.88
CA LYS A 107 -18.15 -5.42 -14.06
C LYS A 107 -17.10 -4.31 -14.08
N ASN A 108 -16.92 -3.65 -12.96
CA ASN A 108 -15.88 -2.65 -12.79
C ASN A 108 -14.64 -3.27 -12.13
N ILE A 109 -13.48 -2.90 -12.65
CA ILE A 109 -12.18 -3.38 -12.15
C ILE A 109 -11.34 -2.19 -11.69
N ILE A 110 -10.57 -2.39 -10.64
CA ILE A 110 -9.54 -1.46 -10.20
C ILE A 110 -8.20 -1.97 -10.74
N LEU A 111 -7.56 -1.17 -11.59
CA LEU A 111 -6.21 -1.42 -12.08
C LEU A 111 -5.23 -0.64 -11.21
N ILE A 112 -4.35 -1.33 -10.50
CA ILE A 112 -3.32 -0.74 -9.66
C ILE A 112 -1.99 -0.97 -10.38
N ALA A 113 -1.32 0.10 -10.78
CA ALA A 113 -0.07 0.03 -11.51
C ALA A 113 1.06 0.74 -10.75
N ASP A 114 2.24 0.13 -10.75
CA ASP A 114 3.46 0.73 -10.22
C ASP A 114 3.80 1.99 -11.06
N GLU A 115 4.17 3.07 -10.39
CA GLU A 115 4.48 4.36 -11.01
C GLU A 115 5.62 4.28 -12.05
N VAL A 116 6.53 3.34 -11.88
CA VAL A 116 7.69 3.13 -12.77
C VAL A 116 7.31 2.45 -14.09
N LEU A 117 6.10 1.90 -14.21
CA LEU A 117 5.68 1.19 -15.41
C LEU A 117 5.50 2.12 -16.60
N ASP A 118 5.92 1.62 -17.77
CA ASP A 118 5.66 2.27 -19.05
C ASP A 118 4.15 2.40 -19.29
N TYR A 119 3.73 3.63 -19.60
CA TYR A 119 2.33 3.95 -19.89
C TYR A 119 1.75 3.09 -21.03
N GLY A 120 2.55 2.79 -22.07
CA GLY A 120 2.15 1.93 -23.16
C GLY A 120 1.75 0.53 -22.69
N TYR A 121 2.46 -0.02 -21.70
CA TYR A 121 2.11 -1.31 -21.12
C TYR A 121 0.80 -1.26 -20.31
N ILE A 122 0.58 -0.19 -19.57
CA ILE A 122 -0.68 0.01 -18.83
C ILE A 122 -1.86 0.05 -19.80
N ILE A 123 -1.75 0.80 -20.91
CA ILE A 123 -2.79 0.87 -21.94
C ILE A 123 -3.03 -0.49 -22.58
N LYS A 124 -1.99 -1.28 -22.84
CA LYS A 124 -2.13 -2.64 -23.36
C LYS A 124 -2.96 -3.52 -22.43
N VAL A 125 -2.66 -3.49 -21.12
CA VAL A 125 -3.42 -4.26 -20.14
C VAL A 125 -4.87 -3.78 -20.05
N MET A 126 -5.11 -2.46 -20.08
CA MET A 126 -6.46 -1.91 -20.11
C MET A 126 -7.26 -2.38 -21.34
N SER A 127 -6.62 -2.50 -22.50
CA SER A 127 -7.25 -3.03 -23.71
C SER A 127 -7.66 -4.49 -23.53
N ILE A 128 -6.80 -5.34 -22.96
CA ILE A 128 -7.11 -6.73 -22.66
C ILE A 128 -8.32 -6.84 -21.70
N LEU A 129 -8.35 -5.99 -20.65
CA LEU A 129 -9.48 -5.95 -19.72
C LEU A 129 -10.78 -5.53 -20.40
N LYS A 130 -10.74 -4.57 -21.31
CA LYS A 130 -11.90 -4.15 -22.09
C LYS A 130 -12.42 -5.24 -23.04
N GLU A 131 -11.52 -5.96 -23.69
CA GLU A 131 -11.85 -7.12 -24.53
C GLU A 131 -12.48 -8.26 -23.71
N ALA A 132 -12.09 -8.42 -22.44
CA ALA A 132 -12.69 -9.40 -21.54
C ALA A 132 -14.12 -9.04 -21.07
N GLY A 133 -14.62 -7.85 -21.39
CA GLY A 133 -15.98 -7.41 -21.05
C GLY A 133 -16.08 -6.51 -19.82
N VAL A 134 -14.97 -5.91 -19.37
CA VAL A 134 -14.97 -4.95 -18.27
C VAL A 134 -15.66 -3.65 -18.71
N GLU A 135 -16.66 -3.21 -17.94
CA GLU A 135 -17.41 -1.98 -18.23
C GLU A 135 -16.66 -0.72 -17.80
N GLY A 136 -16.12 -0.73 -16.58
CA GLY A 136 -15.37 0.39 -16.02
C GLY A 136 -14.00 -0.03 -15.49
N ILE A 137 -12.97 0.77 -15.75
CA ILE A 137 -11.62 0.58 -15.20
C ILE A 137 -11.24 1.83 -14.42
N SER A 138 -10.97 1.67 -13.11
CA SER A 138 -10.41 2.72 -12.27
C SER A 138 -8.91 2.51 -12.15
N LEU A 139 -8.11 3.44 -12.67
CA LEU A 139 -6.66 3.38 -12.56
C LEU A 139 -6.19 4.01 -11.24
N LYS A 140 -5.41 3.28 -10.48
CA LYS A 140 -4.67 3.77 -9.32
C LYS A 140 -3.18 3.54 -9.53
N THR A 141 -2.36 4.47 -9.07
CA THR A 141 -0.91 4.31 -9.04
C THR A 141 -0.46 4.00 -7.60
N GLU A 142 0.48 3.07 -7.47
CA GLU A 142 1.08 2.70 -6.19
C GLU A 142 2.59 3.00 -6.28
N ASN A 143 3.11 3.68 -5.22
CA ASN A 143 4.53 4.02 -5.09
C ASN A 143 5.30 2.91 -4.38
#